data_4aab6cd8f7ba125dacdf2d109d4da6cc
#
_entry.id   4aab6cd8f7ba125dacdf2d109d4da6cc
#
_cell.length_a   1.000
_cell.length_b   1.000
_cell.length_c   1.000
_cell.angle_alpha   90.00
_cell.angle_beta   90.00
_cell.angle_gamma   90.00
#
_symmetry.space_group_name_H-M   'P 1'
#
loop_
_entity.id
_entity.type
_entity.pdbx_description
1 polymer ?
#
loop_
_entity_poly.entity_id
_entity_poly.type
_entity_poly.pdbx_seq_one_letter_code
_entity_poly.pdbx_strand_id
1 'polypeptide(L)'
;MSNTLDRSESAAETHSVDLEQGFLDKIESETKIEPKDWMPDAYRKTLIRQIAQHAHSEVVGMQPEGNWITRAPTLHRKIGLLAKVQDECGHGLYLYSAAETLGTSREELVTALHEGRMK
;
A
#
# COMPACT_ATOMS: atom_id res chain seq x y z
N MET A 1 44.99 -17.98 5.40
CA MET A 1 43.67 -18.22 4.76
C MET A 1 42.55 -17.41 5.48
N SER A 2 42.60 -16.12 5.48
CA SER A 2 41.59 -15.32 6.22
C SER A 2 41.40 -13.92 5.59
N ASN A 3 41.13 -13.83 4.30
CA ASN A 3 41.03 -12.50 3.68
C ASN A 3 39.97 -12.39 2.57
N THR A 4 39.11 -13.39 2.41
CA THR A 4 38.06 -13.37 1.36
C THR A 4 36.67 -12.97 1.93
N LEU A 5 36.39 -13.27 3.18
CA LEU A 5 35.13 -12.96 3.84
C LEU A 5 35.03 -11.44 4.19
N ASP A 6 36.12 -10.84 4.65
CA ASP A 6 36.21 -9.45 5.03
C ASP A 6 36.00 -8.47 3.86
N ARG A 7 36.45 -8.85 2.65
CA ARG A 7 36.25 -8.04 1.45
C ARG A 7 34.81 -8.07 0.91
N SER A 8 34.09 -9.17 1.09
CA SER A 8 32.71 -9.31 0.62
C SER A 8 31.74 -8.55 1.54
N GLU A 9 31.96 -8.56 2.84
CA GLU A 9 31.17 -7.79 3.79
C GLU A 9 31.37 -6.29 3.61
N SER A 10 32.61 -5.82 3.47
CA SER A 10 32.92 -4.41 3.22
C SER A 10 32.31 -3.89 1.91
N ALA A 11 32.30 -4.68 0.84
CA ALA A 11 31.69 -4.30 -0.44
C ALA A 11 30.17 -4.24 -0.35
N ALA A 12 29.53 -5.15 0.39
CA ALA A 12 28.08 -5.16 0.60
C ALA A 12 27.64 -3.97 1.46
N GLU A 13 28.37 -3.63 2.50
CA GLU A 13 28.11 -2.46 3.34
C GLU A 13 28.25 -1.16 2.54
N THR A 14 29.28 -0.99 1.74
CA THR A 14 29.47 0.19 0.88
C THR A 14 28.32 0.32 -0.11
N HIS A 15 27.88 -0.77 -0.74
CA HIS A 15 26.76 -0.77 -1.68
C HIS A 15 25.46 -0.38 -0.99
N SER A 16 25.21 -0.86 0.22
CA SER A 16 24.03 -0.49 1.03
C SER A 16 24.02 1.01 1.37
N VAL A 17 25.17 1.57 1.79
CA VAL A 17 25.31 3.00 2.09
C VAL A 17 25.04 3.87 0.85
N ASP A 18 25.52 3.45 -0.33
CA ASP A 18 25.30 4.17 -1.59
C ASP A 18 23.81 4.18 -1.98
N LEU A 19 23.08 3.06 -1.77
CA LEU A 19 21.66 2.97 -2.03
C LEU A 19 20.83 3.86 -1.09
N GLU A 20 21.17 3.87 0.19
CA GLU A 20 20.52 4.76 1.17
C GLU A 20 20.73 6.22 0.83
N GLN A 21 21.97 6.62 0.50
CA GLN A 21 22.25 7.97 0.11
C GLN A 21 21.50 8.38 -1.15
N GLY A 22 21.44 7.53 -2.16
CA GLY A 22 20.65 7.77 -3.38
C GLY A 22 19.16 7.94 -3.09
N PHE A 23 18.60 7.19 -2.15
CA PHE A 23 17.23 7.35 -1.70
C PHE A 23 17.02 8.71 -0.99
N LEU A 24 17.90 9.08 -0.08
CA LEU A 24 17.83 10.37 0.63
C LEU A 24 17.96 11.54 -0.33
N ASP A 25 18.84 11.46 -1.33
CA ASP A 25 19.01 12.50 -2.35
C ASP A 25 17.72 12.71 -3.16
N LYS A 26 16.97 11.63 -3.46
CA LYS A 26 15.66 11.72 -4.10
C LYS A 26 14.64 12.42 -3.21
N ILE A 27 14.62 12.12 -1.92
CA ILE A 27 13.73 12.77 -0.95
C ILE A 27 14.04 14.27 -0.88
N GLU A 28 15.31 14.63 -0.73
CA GLU A 28 15.74 16.02 -0.60
C GLU A 28 15.47 16.85 -1.86
N SER A 29 15.64 16.24 -3.03
CA SER A 29 15.35 16.88 -4.33
C SER A 29 13.88 16.85 -4.73
N GLU A 30 13.00 16.32 -3.89
CA GLU A 30 11.57 16.11 -4.20
C GLU A 30 11.35 15.27 -5.46
N THR A 31 12.33 14.43 -5.81
CA THR A 31 12.21 13.51 -6.94
C THR A 31 11.26 12.37 -6.60
N LYS A 32 10.33 12.10 -7.50
CA LYS A 32 9.36 10.99 -7.34
C LYS A 32 10.07 9.66 -7.15
N ILE A 33 9.64 8.91 -6.13
CA ILE A 33 10.08 7.55 -5.90
C ILE A 33 9.08 6.60 -6.56
N GLU A 34 9.57 5.79 -7.48
CA GLU A 34 8.77 4.80 -8.18
C GLU A 34 8.74 3.47 -7.41
N PRO A 35 7.69 2.62 -7.58
CA PRO A 35 7.57 1.36 -6.85
C PRO A 35 8.75 0.41 -7.04
N LYS A 36 9.41 0.46 -8.19
CA LYS A 36 10.57 -0.37 -8.53
C LYS A 36 11.90 0.19 -8.04
N ASP A 37 11.91 1.44 -7.58
CA ASP A 37 13.11 2.05 -7.05
C ASP A 37 13.51 1.35 -5.75
N TRP A 38 14.80 1.35 -5.49
CA TRP A 38 15.27 0.92 -4.20
C TRP A 38 14.76 1.87 -3.11
N MET A 39 14.29 1.31 -2.03
CA MET A 39 13.88 2.02 -0.82
C MET A 39 14.20 1.17 0.42
N PRO A 40 14.43 1.79 1.58
CA PRO A 40 14.61 1.03 2.83
C PRO A 40 13.42 0.12 3.12
N ASP A 41 13.66 -1.08 3.64
CA ASP A 41 12.60 -2.03 3.99
C ASP A 41 11.56 -1.45 4.93
N ALA A 42 12.00 -0.68 5.93
CA ALA A 42 11.09 -0.02 6.87
C ALA A 42 10.16 0.99 6.18
N TYR A 43 10.68 1.73 5.20
CA TYR A 43 9.90 2.65 4.39
C TYR A 43 8.86 1.90 3.55
N ARG A 44 9.27 0.86 2.82
CA ARG A 44 8.38 0.03 2.00
C ARG A 44 7.26 -0.60 2.84
N LYS A 45 7.60 -1.21 3.96
CA LYS A 45 6.64 -1.82 4.89
C LYS A 45 5.63 -0.80 5.44
N THR A 46 6.10 0.38 5.81
CA THR A 46 5.23 1.45 6.31
C THR A 46 4.28 1.94 5.21
N LEU A 47 4.79 2.13 4.00
CA LEU A 47 3.99 2.56 2.86
C LEU A 47 2.91 1.53 2.50
N ILE A 48 3.26 0.25 2.41
CA ILE A 48 2.30 -0.83 2.18
C ILE A 48 1.23 -0.84 3.27
N ARG A 49 1.63 -0.72 4.54
CA ARG A 49 0.68 -0.69 5.67
C ARG A 49 -0.29 0.49 5.56
N GLN A 50 0.17 1.68 5.26
CA GLN A 50 -0.67 2.86 5.09
C GLN A 50 -1.66 2.70 3.93
N ILE A 51 -1.18 2.25 2.78
CA ILE A 51 -2.02 2.00 1.61
C ILE A 51 -3.06 0.92 1.91
N ALA A 52 -2.66 -0.18 2.55
CA ALA A 52 -3.56 -1.26 2.92
C ALA A 52 -4.65 -0.83 3.91
N GLN A 53 -4.30 -0.06 4.93
CA GLN A 53 -5.27 0.49 5.88
C GLN A 53 -6.30 1.38 5.18
N HIS A 54 -5.86 2.21 4.24
CA HIS A 54 -6.77 3.04 3.46
C HIS A 54 -7.67 2.19 2.56
N ALA A 55 -7.11 1.23 1.83
CA ALA A 55 -7.89 0.30 1.00
C ALA A 55 -8.96 -0.45 1.80
N HIS A 56 -8.59 -0.98 2.95
CA HIS A 56 -9.52 -1.67 3.85
C HIS A 56 -10.61 -0.74 4.38
N SER A 57 -10.26 0.49 4.72
CA SER A 57 -11.20 1.51 5.15
C SER A 57 -12.28 1.79 4.10
N GLU A 58 -11.88 1.94 2.84
CA GLU A 58 -12.82 2.12 1.73
C GLU A 58 -13.76 0.93 1.57
N VAL A 59 -13.22 -0.28 1.56
CA VAL A 59 -14.01 -1.50 1.36
C VAL A 59 -14.94 -1.79 2.54
N VAL A 60 -14.46 -1.64 3.76
CA VAL A 60 -15.29 -1.85 4.97
C VAL A 60 -16.34 -0.75 5.09
N GLY A 61 -15.97 0.50 4.79
CA GLY A 61 -16.87 1.64 4.86
C GLY A 61 -18.04 1.59 3.87
N MET A 62 -17.83 1.03 2.68
CA MET A 62 -18.90 0.91 1.68
C MET A 62 -19.99 -0.11 2.05
N GLN A 63 -19.71 -1.08 2.91
CA GLN A 63 -20.67 -2.15 3.24
C GLN A 63 -21.95 -1.65 3.90
N PRO A 64 -21.92 -0.85 4.98
CA PRO A 64 -23.15 -0.31 5.56
C PRO A 64 -23.90 0.60 4.59
N GLU A 65 -23.20 1.39 3.78
CA GLU A 65 -23.83 2.24 2.77
C GLU A 65 -24.52 1.42 1.68
N GLY A 66 -23.88 0.31 1.24
CA GLY A 66 -24.50 -0.64 0.33
C GLY A 66 -25.79 -1.26 0.86
N ASN A 67 -25.82 -1.58 2.15
CA ASN A 67 -27.01 -2.09 2.82
C ASN A 67 -28.16 -1.05 2.91
N TRP A 68 -27.85 0.24 2.82
CA TRP A 68 -28.85 1.31 2.86
C TRP A 68 -29.48 1.62 1.50
N ILE A 69 -28.91 1.18 0.40
CA ILE A 69 -29.41 1.46 -0.96
C ILE A 69 -30.90 1.07 -1.09
N THR A 70 -31.25 -0.13 -0.67
CA THR A 70 -32.63 -0.63 -0.75
C THR A 70 -33.58 0.09 0.20
N ARG A 71 -33.08 0.65 1.28
CA ARG A 71 -33.86 1.36 2.32
C ARG A 71 -34.00 2.85 2.07
N ALA A 72 -33.25 3.41 1.15
CA ALA A 72 -33.34 4.83 0.83
C ALA A 72 -34.75 5.17 0.32
N PRO A 73 -35.35 6.30 0.74
CA PRO A 73 -36.78 6.57 0.56
C PRO A 73 -37.17 6.94 -0.87
N THR A 74 -36.23 7.34 -1.71
CA THR A 74 -36.49 7.76 -3.09
C THR A 74 -35.50 7.13 -4.05
N LEU A 75 -35.89 6.96 -5.32
CA LEU A 75 -35.01 6.50 -6.37
C LEU A 75 -33.76 7.39 -6.51
N HIS A 76 -33.94 8.70 -6.40
CA HIS A 76 -32.85 9.66 -6.46
C HIS A 76 -31.78 9.40 -5.38
N ARG A 77 -32.22 9.16 -4.13
CA ARG A 77 -31.30 8.83 -3.03
C ARG A 77 -30.67 7.45 -3.18
N LYS A 78 -31.41 6.48 -3.73
CA LYS A 78 -30.85 5.15 -4.05
C LYS A 78 -29.71 5.25 -5.05
N ILE A 79 -29.90 6.03 -6.11
CA ILE A 79 -28.88 6.26 -7.15
C ILE A 79 -27.65 6.96 -6.55
N GLY A 80 -27.84 7.97 -5.69
CA GLY A 80 -26.75 8.66 -5.02
C GLY A 80 -25.92 7.73 -4.13
N LEU A 81 -26.57 6.86 -3.35
CA LEU A 81 -25.88 5.85 -2.53
C LEU A 81 -25.14 4.82 -3.38
N LEU A 82 -25.75 4.36 -4.46
CA LEU A 82 -25.10 3.42 -5.39
C LEU A 82 -23.83 4.03 -5.99
N ALA A 83 -23.91 5.27 -6.45
CA ALA A 83 -22.75 5.98 -7.01
C ALA A 83 -21.62 6.10 -5.97
N LYS A 84 -21.93 6.43 -4.73
CA LYS A 84 -20.97 6.52 -3.64
C LYS A 84 -20.32 5.17 -3.33
N VAL A 85 -21.08 4.11 -3.22
CA VAL A 85 -20.57 2.74 -2.97
C VAL A 85 -19.64 2.29 -4.08
N GLN A 86 -19.99 2.54 -5.34
CA GLN A 86 -19.13 2.23 -6.49
C GLN A 86 -17.83 3.03 -6.46
N ASP A 87 -17.87 4.28 -6.08
CA ASP A 87 -16.70 5.15 -5.97
C ASP A 87 -15.74 4.66 -4.88
N GLU A 88 -16.23 4.36 -3.70
CA GLU A 88 -15.43 3.79 -2.60
C GLU A 88 -14.85 2.42 -2.95
N CYS A 89 -15.61 1.57 -3.63
CA CYS A 89 -15.11 0.31 -4.14
C CYS A 89 -13.95 0.52 -5.12
N GLY A 90 -14.08 1.46 -6.03
CA GLY A 90 -13.03 1.84 -6.99
C GLY A 90 -11.77 2.35 -6.29
N HIS A 91 -11.91 3.18 -5.26
CA HIS A 91 -10.79 3.65 -4.44
C HIS A 91 -10.06 2.47 -3.78
N GLY A 92 -10.79 1.56 -3.16
CA GLY A 92 -10.22 0.36 -2.55
C GLY A 92 -9.44 -0.50 -3.53
N LEU A 93 -10.01 -0.78 -4.71
CA LEU A 93 -9.34 -1.55 -5.77
C LEU A 93 -8.07 -0.85 -6.27
N TYR A 94 -8.11 0.45 -6.46
CA TYR A 94 -6.96 1.25 -6.88
C TYR A 94 -5.82 1.17 -5.84
N LEU A 95 -6.15 1.33 -4.56
CA LEU A 95 -5.17 1.25 -3.47
C LEU A 95 -4.57 -0.16 -3.32
N TYR A 96 -5.38 -1.21 -3.45
CA TYR A 96 -4.84 -2.58 -3.48
C TYR A 96 -3.88 -2.79 -4.65
N SER A 97 -4.19 -2.25 -5.83
CA SER A 97 -3.28 -2.31 -6.97
C SER A 97 -1.97 -1.57 -6.70
N ALA A 98 -2.02 -0.43 -6.02
CA ALA A 98 -0.82 0.28 -5.59
C ALA A 98 0.05 -0.57 -4.63
N ALA A 99 -0.57 -1.27 -3.67
CA ALA A 99 0.15 -2.19 -2.78
C ALA A 99 0.78 -3.36 -3.55
N GLU A 100 0.12 -3.87 -4.58
CA GLU A 100 0.67 -4.92 -5.45
C GLU A 100 1.95 -4.47 -6.16
N THR A 101 2.01 -3.24 -6.61
CA THR A 101 3.24 -2.68 -7.22
C THR A 101 4.41 -2.60 -6.25
N LEU A 102 4.13 -2.58 -4.95
CA LEU A 102 5.12 -2.58 -3.87
C LEU A 102 5.50 -3.99 -3.39
N GLY A 103 4.82 -5.02 -3.88
CA GLY A 103 5.16 -6.42 -3.64
C GLY A 103 4.21 -7.19 -2.71
N THR A 104 3.07 -6.63 -2.31
CA THR A 104 2.07 -7.32 -1.49
C THR A 104 0.75 -7.42 -2.24
N SER A 105 0.27 -8.64 -2.47
CA SER A 105 -0.94 -8.87 -3.25
C SER A 105 -2.21 -8.43 -2.51
N ARG A 106 -3.24 -8.10 -3.27
CA ARG A 106 -4.58 -7.85 -2.73
C ARG A 106 -5.09 -9.04 -1.92
N GLU A 107 -4.86 -10.25 -2.40
CA GLU A 107 -5.30 -11.48 -1.72
C GLU A 107 -4.67 -11.61 -0.34
N GLU A 108 -3.36 -11.37 -0.21
CA GLU A 108 -2.66 -11.36 1.09
C GLU A 108 -3.25 -10.32 2.03
N LEU A 109 -3.51 -9.11 1.54
CA LEU A 109 -4.05 -8.02 2.35
C LEU A 109 -5.48 -8.30 2.82
N VAL A 110 -6.35 -8.78 1.94
CA VAL A 110 -7.73 -9.11 2.26
C VAL A 110 -7.78 -10.28 3.24
N THR A 111 -6.95 -11.31 3.04
CA THR A 111 -6.82 -12.44 3.98
C THR A 111 -6.37 -11.96 5.36
N ALA A 112 -5.36 -11.09 5.43
CA ALA A 112 -4.89 -10.51 6.68
C ALA A 112 -5.97 -9.69 7.41
N LEU A 113 -6.81 -8.98 6.68
CA LEU A 113 -7.96 -8.25 7.23
C LEU A 113 -8.97 -9.22 7.86
N HIS A 114 -9.38 -10.26 7.14
CA HIS A 114 -10.33 -11.26 7.62
C HIS A 114 -9.83 -12.05 8.84
N GLU A 115 -8.54 -12.31 8.91
CA GLU A 115 -7.89 -12.99 10.04
C GLU A 115 -7.59 -12.05 11.23
N GLY A 116 -7.93 -10.78 11.14
CA GLY A 116 -7.69 -9.81 12.20
C GLY A 116 -6.23 -9.47 12.44
N ARG A 117 -5.34 -9.77 11.49
CA ARG A 117 -3.90 -9.49 11.58
C ARG A 117 -3.54 -8.04 11.22
N MET A 118 -4.47 -7.30 10.63
CA MET A 118 -4.31 -5.88 10.33
C MET A 118 -5.22 -5.06 11.23
N LYS A 119 -4.62 -4.32 12.11
CA LYS A 119 -5.30 -3.34 12.98
C LYS A 119 -5.01 -1.93 12.53
#